data_7f2188b80f04b01be18246e81667b0fd
#
_entry.id   7f2188b80f04b01be18246e81667b0fd
#
_cell.length_a   1.000
_cell.length_b   1.000
_cell.length_c   1.000
_cell.angle_alpha   90.00
_cell.angle_beta   90.00
_cell.angle_gamma   90.00
#
_symmetry.space_group_name_H-M   'P 1'
#
loop_
_entity.id
_entity.type
_entity.pdbx_description
1 polymer ?
#
loop_
_entity_poly.entity_id
_entity_poly.type
_entity_poly.pdbx_seq_one_letter_code
_entity_poly.pdbx_strand_id
1 'polypeptide(L)'
;MNKKVFVSGCYDMLHSGHIAFFEEAAQQGDLYVGIGSDKTINELKARKTINSDAERLYMVNALKVVKEAWINSGGGLLDFLEELNTLKPDIFFVNTDGHTPQKEALCKEMNIEYIVSKRVPHGNLPARSTTALRQECRIPYRIDIA
;
A
#
# COMPACT_ATOMS: atom_id res chain seq x y z
N MET A 1 -24.37 3.60 6.51
CA MET A 1 -23.11 2.83 6.66
C MET A 1 -22.09 3.35 5.68
N ASN A 2 -20.85 3.46 6.12
CA ASN A 2 -19.77 3.90 5.25
C ASN A 2 -19.43 2.82 4.22
N LYS A 3 -19.01 3.26 3.04
CA LYS A 3 -18.42 2.35 2.06
C LYS A 3 -17.14 1.76 2.61
N LYS A 4 -16.78 0.58 2.13
CA LYS A 4 -15.52 -0.07 2.45
C LYS A 4 -14.55 0.17 1.31
N VAL A 5 -13.37 0.70 1.64
CA VAL A 5 -12.30 0.96 0.68
C VAL A 5 -11.15 0.01 0.99
N PHE A 6 -10.70 -0.71 -0.02
CA PHE A 6 -9.57 -1.64 0.11
C PHE A 6 -8.37 -1.12 -0.66
N VAL A 7 -7.20 -1.21 -0.05
CA VAL A 7 -5.91 -0.97 -0.70
C VAL A 7 -4.98 -2.12 -0.38
N SER A 8 -4.07 -2.43 -1.29
CA SER A 8 -3.09 -3.49 -1.10
C SER A 8 -1.71 -3.04 -1.57
N GLY A 9 -0.69 -3.39 -0.83
CA GLY A 9 0.68 -3.05 -1.18
C GLY A 9 1.71 -3.58 -0.21
N CYS A 10 2.96 -3.24 -0.44
CA CYS A 10 4.08 -3.62 0.41
C CYS A 10 4.18 -2.72 1.64
N TYR A 11 4.11 -1.42 1.44
CA TYR A 11 4.21 -0.39 2.49
C TYR A 11 5.46 -0.54 3.37
N ASP A 12 6.56 -0.86 2.73
CA ASP A 12 7.86 -0.90 3.39
C ASP A 12 8.43 0.51 3.52
N MET A 13 9.04 0.81 4.65
CA MET A 13 9.60 2.15 4.93
C MET A 13 8.57 3.26 4.69
N LEU A 14 7.54 3.30 5.54
CA LEU A 14 6.47 4.31 5.42
C LEU A 14 7.04 5.72 5.29
N HIS A 15 6.47 6.48 4.37
CA HIS A 15 6.84 7.88 4.14
C HIS A 15 5.58 8.72 3.88
N SER A 16 5.75 10.02 3.73
CA SER A 16 4.62 10.95 3.57
C SER A 16 3.71 10.61 2.37
N GLY A 17 4.28 10.04 1.31
CA GLY A 17 3.51 9.60 0.15
C GLY A 17 2.53 8.48 0.46
N HIS A 18 2.92 7.52 1.30
CA HIS A 18 2.01 6.46 1.77
C HIS A 18 0.86 7.06 2.58
N ILE A 19 1.17 7.99 3.48
CA ILE A 19 0.16 8.61 4.33
C ILE A 19 -0.83 9.42 3.48
N ALA A 20 -0.34 10.21 2.53
CA ALA A 20 -1.20 10.96 1.62
C ALA A 20 -2.11 10.05 0.80
N PHE A 21 -1.59 8.90 0.34
CA PHE A 21 -2.36 7.89 -0.37
C PHE A 21 -3.48 7.32 0.51
N PHE A 22 -3.15 6.96 1.75
CA PHE A 22 -4.15 6.45 2.69
C PHE A 22 -5.21 7.49 3.04
N GLU A 23 -4.80 8.74 3.22
CA GLU A 23 -5.75 9.84 3.47
C GLU A 23 -6.71 10.04 2.29
N GLU A 24 -6.20 9.98 1.07
CA GLU A 24 -7.02 10.08 -0.15
C GLU A 24 -8.02 8.92 -0.22
N ALA A 25 -7.55 7.70 -0.01
CA ALA A 25 -8.41 6.52 0.00
C ALA A 25 -9.48 6.61 1.09
N ALA A 26 -9.11 7.04 2.29
CA ALA A 26 -10.01 7.15 3.43
C ALA A 26 -11.12 8.20 3.23
N GLN A 27 -10.96 9.13 2.30
CA GLN A 27 -12.02 10.07 1.93
C GLN A 27 -13.20 9.37 1.26
N GLN A 28 -12.99 8.19 0.70
CA GLN A 28 -14.02 7.41 0.02
C GLN A 28 -14.83 6.53 0.97
N GLY A 29 -14.34 6.26 2.15
CA GLY A 29 -15.01 5.40 3.15
C GLY A 29 -14.05 4.85 4.17
N ASP A 30 -14.46 3.77 4.85
CA ASP A 30 -13.62 3.08 5.84
C ASP A 30 -12.48 2.36 5.13
N LEU A 31 -11.24 2.65 5.52
CA LEU A 31 -10.04 2.16 4.86
C LEU A 31 -9.55 0.84 5.49
N TYR A 32 -9.45 -0.18 4.64
CA TYR A 32 -8.89 -1.49 4.96
C TYR A 32 -7.63 -1.73 4.13
N VAL A 33 -6.57 -2.18 4.77
CA VAL A 33 -5.25 -2.31 4.13
C VAL A 33 -4.77 -3.75 4.16
N GLY A 34 -4.54 -4.32 2.98
CA GLY A 34 -3.88 -5.61 2.83
C GLY A 34 -2.39 -5.40 2.58
N ILE A 35 -1.55 -6.10 3.34
CA ILE A 35 -0.09 -5.95 3.28
C ILE A 35 0.49 -7.22 2.69
N GLY A 36 1.34 -7.09 1.68
CA GLY A 36 2.04 -8.22 1.10
C GLY A 36 2.96 -8.89 2.12
N SER A 37 2.89 -10.22 2.20
CA SER A 37 3.78 -10.98 3.08
C SER A 37 5.23 -10.86 2.62
N ASP A 38 6.17 -11.11 3.53
CA ASP A 38 7.60 -11.12 3.21
C ASP A 38 7.89 -12.10 2.06
N LYS A 39 7.27 -13.28 2.10
CA LYS A 39 7.43 -14.29 1.07
C LYS A 39 6.97 -13.78 -0.30
N THR A 40 5.77 -13.21 -0.37
CA THR A 40 5.21 -12.71 -1.63
C THR A 40 6.05 -11.56 -2.20
N ILE A 41 6.46 -10.62 -1.35
CA ILE A 41 7.26 -9.47 -1.81
C ILE A 41 8.63 -9.94 -2.30
N ASN A 42 9.26 -10.89 -1.60
CA ASN A 42 10.55 -11.44 -2.02
C ASN A 42 10.45 -12.13 -3.38
N GLU A 43 9.37 -12.87 -3.62
CA GLU A 43 9.13 -13.56 -4.89
C GLU A 43 8.87 -12.57 -6.03
N LEU A 44 8.04 -11.54 -5.79
CA LEU A 44 7.66 -10.58 -6.84
C LEU A 44 8.75 -9.56 -7.16
N LYS A 45 9.50 -9.11 -6.16
CA LYS A 45 10.49 -8.05 -6.32
C LYS A 45 11.92 -8.54 -6.31
N ALA A 46 12.15 -9.84 -6.11
CA ALA A 46 13.46 -10.46 -6.00
C ALA A 46 14.37 -9.76 -4.99
N ARG A 47 13.78 -9.27 -3.90
CA ARG A 47 14.52 -8.58 -2.81
C ARG A 47 13.77 -8.71 -1.49
N LYS A 48 14.52 -8.63 -0.41
CA LYS A 48 13.93 -8.58 0.93
C LYS A 48 13.39 -7.19 1.23
N THR A 49 12.34 -7.12 2.04
CA THR A 49 11.85 -5.88 2.62
C THR A 49 12.85 -5.41 3.69
N ILE A 50 12.84 -4.12 3.97
CA ILE A 50 13.61 -3.56 5.09
C ILE A 50 12.93 -3.94 6.41
N ASN A 51 11.62 -3.73 6.50
CA ASN A 51 10.82 -4.11 7.65
C ASN A 51 10.09 -5.41 7.36
N SER A 52 10.02 -6.30 8.36
CA SER A 52 9.23 -7.54 8.24
C SER A 52 7.75 -7.21 8.04
N ASP A 53 6.99 -8.18 7.52
CA ASP A 53 5.54 -7.99 7.36
C ASP A 53 4.85 -7.71 8.69
N ALA A 54 5.30 -8.34 9.78
CA ALA A 54 4.77 -8.07 11.12
C ALA A 54 5.02 -6.61 11.54
N GLU A 55 6.20 -6.07 11.29
CA GLU A 55 6.52 -4.67 11.58
C GLU A 55 5.70 -3.72 10.70
N ARG A 56 5.57 -4.04 9.42
CA ARG A 56 4.80 -3.23 8.47
C ARG A 56 3.33 -3.18 8.89
N LEU A 57 2.78 -4.32 9.30
CA LEU A 57 1.41 -4.40 9.81
C LEU A 57 1.24 -3.55 11.06
N TYR A 58 2.16 -3.68 12.01
CA TYR A 58 2.11 -2.91 13.25
C TYR A 58 2.06 -1.41 12.98
N MET A 59 2.92 -0.93 12.08
CA MET A 59 3.01 0.48 11.74
C MET A 59 1.75 0.98 11.01
N VAL A 60 1.26 0.22 10.05
CA VAL A 60 0.06 0.61 9.28
C VAL A 60 -1.18 0.65 10.18
N ASN A 61 -1.32 -0.32 11.07
CA ASN A 61 -2.45 -0.35 12.02
C ASN A 61 -2.45 0.83 13.00
N ALA A 62 -1.30 1.44 13.23
CA ALA A 62 -1.19 2.61 14.10
C ALA A 62 -1.62 3.92 13.41
N LEU A 63 -1.81 3.92 12.11
CA LEU A 63 -2.19 5.11 11.37
C LEU A 63 -3.64 5.48 11.63
N LYS A 64 -3.87 6.75 11.91
CA LYS A 64 -5.18 7.29 12.30
C LYS A 64 -6.28 7.01 11.28
N VAL A 65 -5.95 7.03 9.99
CA VAL A 65 -6.94 6.89 8.92
C VAL A 65 -7.22 5.44 8.53
N VAL A 66 -6.47 4.49 9.06
CA VAL A 66 -6.65 3.06 8.77
C VAL A 66 -7.62 2.45 9.77
N LYS A 67 -8.71 1.87 9.29
CA LYS A 67 -9.67 1.18 10.15
C LYS A 67 -9.14 -0.18 10.58
N GLU A 68 -8.61 -0.95 9.64
CA GLU A 68 -8.05 -2.27 9.90
C GLU A 68 -7.03 -2.61 8.83
N ALA A 69 -5.99 -3.32 9.22
CA ALA A 69 -4.98 -3.82 8.30
C ALA A 69 -4.64 -5.26 8.65
N TRP A 70 -4.19 -6.01 7.65
CA TRP A 70 -3.78 -7.41 7.81
C TRP A 70 -2.71 -7.77 6.78
N ILE A 71 -2.06 -8.91 7.01
CA ILE A 71 -1.12 -9.48 6.03
C ILE A 71 -1.93 -10.38 5.10
N ASN A 72 -1.82 -10.15 3.79
CA ASN A 72 -2.50 -10.97 2.79
C ASN A 72 -2.02 -12.42 2.86
N SER A 73 -2.96 -13.36 2.78
CA SER A 73 -2.69 -14.79 2.95
C SER A 73 -2.22 -15.49 1.68
N GLY A 74 -2.49 -14.90 0.51
CA GLY A 74 -2.15 -15.49 -0.78
C GLY A 74 -0.75 -15.16 -1.25
N GLY A 75 -0.49 -15.49 -2.52
CA GLY A 75 0.79 -15.19 -3.18
C GLY A 75 0.58 -14.65 -4.59
N GLY A 76 1.66 -14.16 -5.19
CA GLY A 76 1.62 -13.57 -6.52
C GLY A 76 0.99 -12.19 -6.56
N LEU A 77 0.65 -11.73 -7.77
CA LEU A 77 0.11 -10.38 -7.99
C LEU A 77 -1.25 -10.16 -7.34
N LEU A 78 -2.04 -11.21 -7.19
CA LEU A 78 -3.38 -11.15 -6.60
C LEU A 78 -3.40 -11.84 -5.23
N ASP A 79 -2.41 -11.54 -4.41
CA ASP A 79 -2.22 -12.16 -3.09
C ASP A 79 -3.37 -11.86 -2.10
N PHE A 80 -4.21 -10.91 -2.42
CA PHE A 80 -5.32 -10.42 -1.58
C PHE A 80 -6.67 -11.06 -1.91
N LEU A 81 -6.73 -12.03 -2.80
CA LEU A 81 -8.01 -12.59 -3.29
C LEU A 81 -8.92 -13.10 -2.17
N GLU A 82 -8.37 -13.84 -1.21
CA GLU A 82 -9.16 -14.38 -0.10
C GLU A 82 -9.74 -13.26 0.76
N GLU A 83 -8.90 -12.27 1.10
CA GLU A 83 -9.32 -11.13 1.90
C GLU A 83 -10.35 -10.26 1.16
N LEU A 84 -10.17 -10.09 -0.13
CA LEU A 84 -11.10 -9.36 -0.97
C LEU A 84 -12.48 -10.03 -1.01
N ASN A 85 -12.51 -11.35 -1.14
CA ASN A 85 -13.73 -12.13 -1.12
C ASN A 85 -14.45 -12.06 0.23
N THR A 86 -13.71 -12.01 1.31
CA THR A 86 -14.25 -11.92 2.67
C THR A 86 -14.74 -10.51 2.99
N LEU A 87 -13.96 -9.50 2.66
CA LEU A 87 -14.28 -8.11 2.95
C LEU A 87 -15.44 -7.60 2.08
N LYS A 88 -15.45 -7.97 0.82
CA LYS A 88 -16.40 -7.47 -0.19
C LYS A 88 -16.43 -5.93 -0.21
N PRO A 89 -15.30 -5.28 -0.50
CA PRO A 89 -15.26 -3.82 -0.48
C PRO A 89 -16.09 -3.22 -1.61
N ASP A 90 -16.51 -1.98 -1.41
CA ASP A 90 -17.19 -1.20 -2.44
C ASP A 90 -16.20 -0.63 -3.45
N ILE A 91 -14.99 -0.29 -2.96
CA ILE A 91 -13.96 0.37 -3.74
C ILE A 91 -12.62 -0.33 -3.54
N PHE A 92 -11.91 -0.57 -4.64
CA PHE A 92 -10.50 -0.95 -4.63
C PHE A 92 -9.69 0.25 -5.12
N PHE A 93 -8.89 0.81 -4.25
CA PHE A 93 -8.14 2.03 -4.50
C PHE A 93 -6.67 1.70 -4.71
N VAL A 94 -6.09 2.14 -5.82
CA VAL A 94 -4.68 1.85 -6.15
C VAL A 94 -3.94 3.14 -6.51
N ASN A 95 -2.62 3.13 -6.36
CA ASN A 95 -1.80 4.19 -6.93
C ASN A 95 -1.42 3.83 -8.38
N THR A 96 -0.84 4.77 -9.11
CA THR A 96 -0.46 4.56 -10.52
C THR A 96 0.52 3.40 -10.68
N ASP A 97 1.44 3.24 -9.74
CA ASP A 97 2.44 2.16 -9.78
C ASP A 97 1.82 0.80 -9.46
N GLY A 98 0.74 0.79 -8.68
CA GLY A 98 0.05 -0.43 -8.30
C GLY A 98 -1.07 -0.84 -9.27
N HIS A 99 -1.38 0.00 -10.25
CA HIS A 99 -2.40 -0.30 -11.24
C HIS A 99 -1.95 -1.43 -12.16
N THR A 100 -2.80 -2.42 -12.35
CA THR A 100 -2.59 -3.49 -13.33
C THR A 100 -3.91 -3.82 -14.03
N PRO A 101 -3.88 -4.25 -15.31
CA PRO A 101 -5.09 -4.70 -16.01
C PRO A 101 -5.77 -5.87 -15.30
N GLN A 102 -5.01 -6.75 -14.65
CA GLN A 102 -5.53 -7.90 -13.92
C GLN A 102 -6.39 -7.46 -12.72
N LYS A 103 -5.94 -6.45 -11.97
CA LYS A 103 -6.71 -5.89 -10.85
C LYS A 103 -7.99 -5.24 -11.31
N GLU A 104 -7.92 -4.45 -12.39
CA GLU A 104 -9.07 -3.79 -12.97
C GLU A 104 -10.11 -4.80 -13.45
N ALA A 105 -9.68 -5.84 -14.17
CA ALA A 105 -10.56 -6.90 -14.64
C ALA A 105 -11.21 -7.66 -13.48
N LEU A 106 -10.45 -7.96 -12.43
CA LEU A 106 -10.97 -8.60 -11.23
C LEU A 106 -12.06 -7.77 -10.57
N CYS A 107 -11.82 -6.48 -10.42
CA CYS A 107 -12.81 -5.57 -9.81
C CYS A 107 -14.09 -5.48 -10.64
N LYS A 108 -13.95 -5.45 -11.95
CA LYS A 108 -15.10 -5.46 -12.85
C LYS A 108 -15.93 -6.74 -12.69
N GLU A 109 -15.26 -7.89 -12.62
CA GLU A 109 -15.90 -9.18 -12.41
C GLU A 109 -16.62 -9.26 -11.07
N MET A 110 -16.04 -8.69 -10.02
CA MET A 110 -16.59 -8.69 -8.67
C MET A 110 -17.54 -7.52 -8.39
N ASN A 111 -17.77 -6.67 -9.36
CA ASN A 111 -18.61 -5.46 -9.22
C ASN A 111 -18.06 -4.52 -8.14
N ILE A 112 -16.77 -4.32 -8.13
CA ILE A 112 -16.06 -3.40 -7.24
C ILE A 112 -15.60 -2.18 -8.06
N GLU A 113 -15.84 -0.97 -7.55
CA GLU A 113 -15.35 0.25 -8.19
C GLU A 113 -13.83 0.32 -8.07
N TYR A 114 -13.14 0.52 -9.18
CA TYR A 114 -11.69 0.58 -9.24
C TYR A 114 -11.26 2.02 -9.44
N ILE A 115 -10.52 2.58 -8.47
CA ILE A 115 -10.11 3.98 -8.50
C ILE A 115 -8.58 4.05 -8.46
N VAL A 116 -8.00 4.83 -9.38
CA VAL A 116 -6.55 5.08 -9.42
C VAL A 116 -6.28 6.44 -8.79
N SER A 117 -5.36 6.49 -7.83
CA SER A 117 -4.97 7.69 -7.11
C SER A 117 -4.38 8.75 -8.04
N LYS A 118 -4.63 10.00 -7.71
CA LYS A 118 -4.03 11.16 -8.41
C LYS A 118 -2.58 11.42 -7.98
N ARG A 119 -2.11 10.76 -6.92
CA ARG A 119 -0.76 10.90 -6.36
C ARG A 119 -0.40 12.33 -5.99
N VAL A 120 -1.31 13.02 -5.33
CA VAL A 120 -1.07 14.38 -4.87
C VAL A 120 -0.45 14.35 -3.46
N PRO A 121 0.75 14.88 -3.27
CA PRO A 121 1.33 14.98 -1.93
C PRO A 121 0.47 15.84 -1.00
N HIS A 122 0.54 15.57 0.28
CA HIS A 122 -0.18 16.36 1.28
C HIS A 122 0.44 17.75 1.41
N GLY A 123 -0.35 18.80 1.20
CA GLY A 123 0.10 20.17 1.35
C GLY A 123 1.36 20.48 0.55
N ASN A 124 2.37 21.00 1.21
CA ASN A 124 3.66 21.36 0.60
C ASN A 124 4.73 20.28 0.76
N LEU A 125 4.34 19.06 1.17
CA LEU A 125 5.30 17.98 1.35
C LEU A 125 5.80 17.48 -0.01
N PRO A 126 7.07 16.99 -0.08
CA PRO A 126 7.60 16.47 -1.33
C PRO A 126 6.96 15.15 -1.71
N ALA A 127 6.93 14.87 -3.02
CA ALA A 127 6.58 13.54 -3.50
C ALA A 127 7.68 12.55 -3.08
N ARG A 128 7.28 11.39 -2.56
CA ARG A 128 8.21 10.35 -2.09
C ARG A 128 7.89 9.00 -2.72
N SER A 129 8.91 8.18 -2.86
CA SER A 129 8.78 6.78 -3.20
C SER A 129 9.80 5.96 -2.42
N THR A 130 9.45 4.73 -2.06
CA THR A 130 10.37 3.83 -1.35
C THR A 130 11.61 3.55 -2.19
N THR A 131 11.47 3.42 -3.50
CA THR A 131 12.60 3.21 -4.42
C THR A 131 13.60 4.36 -4.34
N ALA A 132 13.12 5.61 -4.42
CA ALA A 132 13.99 6.78 -4.32
C ALA A 132 14.66 6.87 -2.95
N LEU A 133 13.92 6.62 -1.87
CA LEU A 133 14.46 6.63 -0.50
C LEU A 133 15.54 5.56 -0.32
N ARG A 134 15.34 4.36 -0.87
CA ARG A 134 16.36 3.30 -0.84
C ARG A 134 17.62 3.73 -1.56
N GLN A 135 17.51 4.43 -2.67
CA GLN A 135 18.66 4.94 -3.42
C GLN A 135 19.42 5.99 -2.61
N GLU A 136 18.72 6.89 -1.95
CA GLU A 136 19.34 7.88 -1.06
C GLU A 136 20.13 7.20 0.07
N CYS A 137 19.60 6.14 0.66
CA CYS A 137 20.26 5.39 1.74
C CYS A 137 21.52 4.65 1.27
N ARG A 138 21.73 4.45 -0.03
CA ARG A 138 22.93 3.83 -0.58
C ARG A 138 24.09 4.81 -0.73
N ILE A 139 23.85 6.10 -0.65
CA ILE A 139 24.91 7.12 -0.70
C ILE A 139 25.69 7.04 0.60
N PRO A 140 27.06 6.90 0.54
CA PRO A 140 27.86 6.81 1.76
C PRO A 140 27.62 8.02 2.65
N TYR A 141 27.40 7.73 3.93
CA TYR A 141 27.23 8.77 4.92
C TYR A 141 28.57 9.51 5.12
N ARG A 142 28.58 10.81 4.88
CA ARG A 142 29.73 11.66 5.14
C ARG A 142 29.48 12.43 6.42
N ILE A 143 30.40 12.26 7.37
CA ILE A 143 30.43 13.11 8.55
C ILE A 143 31.24 14.33 8.17
N ASP A 144 30.58 15.46 7.98
CA ASP A 144 31.28 16.73 7.85
C ASP A 144 31.66 17.18 9.25
N ILE A 145 32.89 16.93 9.57
CA ILE A 145 33.50 17.48 10.80
C ILE A 145 33.97 18.88 10.46
N ALA A 146 33.09 19.84 10.71
CA ALA A 146 33.50 21.23 10.58
C ALA A 146 34.19 21.66 11.84
#